data_bc4ccf39e33e56645df5dbebf5712497
#
_entry.id   bc4ccf39e33e56645df5dbebf5712497
#
_cell.length_a   1.000
_cell.length_b   1.000
_cell.length_c   1.000
_cell.angle_alpha   90.00
_cell.angle_beta   90.00
_cell.angle_gamma   90.00
#
_symmetry.space_group_name_H-M   'P 1'
#
loop_
_entity.id
_entity.type
_entity.pdbx_description
1 polymer ?
#
loop_
_entity_poly.entity_id
_entity_poly.type
_entity_poly.pdbx_seq_one_letter_code
_entity_poly.pdbx_strand_id
1 'polypeptide(L)'
;MINLDTEDYVLDLAIDPKQIDDSDAVDIELNAGDISIHNPSIVHGSNSNVSNRWRIGLTLRYIPTSTYVNRERWDCILLRGQPKAGIKNRYAKRPVFDPDRHMPFRGQEMYR
;
A
#
# COMPACT_ATOMS: atom_id res chain seq x y z
N MET A 1 -11.21 11.93 -11.31
CA MET A 1 -11.49 10.89 -10.28
C MET A 1 -12.99 10.86 -10.05
N ILE A 2 -13.55 9.69 -9.87
CA ILE A 2 -14.97 9.46 -9.55
C ILE A 2 -15.10 8.87 -8.15
N ASN A 3 -16.20 9.15 -7.47
CA ASN A 3 -16.56 8.47 -6.23
C ASN A 3 -17.09 7.08 -6.54
N LEU A 4 -16.69 6.11 -5.73
CA LEU A 4 -17.16 4.73 -5.79
C LEU A 4 -18.16 4.48 -4.65
N ASP A 5 -19.07 3.55 -4.86
CA ASP A 5 -19.93 3.07 -3.78
C ASP A 5 -19.10 2.19 -2.84
N THR A 6 -19.04 2.56 -1.57
CA THR A 6 -18.27 1.84 -0.54
C THR A 6 -18.87 0.49 -0.15
N GLU A 7 -20.09 0.17 -0.59
CA GLU A 7 -20.66 -1.16 -0.40
C GLU A 7 -20.02 -2.19 -1.35
N ASP A 8 -19.62 -1.75 -2.54
CA ASP A 8 -19.05 -2.63 -3.57
C ASP A 8 -17.52 -2.54 -3.68
N TYR A 9 -16.91 -1.49 -3.15
CA TYR A 9 -15.49 -1.20 -3.34
C TYR A 9 -14.76 -0.91 -2.02
N VAL A 10 -13.53 -1.39 -1.93
CA VAL A 10 -12.65 -1.11 -0.77
C VAL A 10 -12.14 0.35 -0.77
N LEU A 11 -12.08 0.97 -1.95
CA LEU A 11 -11.67 2.36 -2.12
C LEU A 11 -12.88 3.23 -2.40
N ASP A 12 -12.87 4.44 -1.87
CA ASP A 12 -13.90 5.46 -2.07
C ASP A 12 -13.71 6.31 -3.34
N LEU A 13 -12.53 6.24 -3.96
CA LEU A 13 -12.15 6.99 -5.14
C LEU A 13 -11.45 6.11 -6.18
N ALA A 14 -11.81 6.35 -7.45
CA ALA A 14 -11.12 5.75 -8.59
C ALA A 14 -10.89 6.76 -9.71
N ILE A 15 -10.05 6.39 -10.67
CA ILE A 15 -9.94 7.11 -11.95
C ILE A 15 -11.17 6.74 -12.79
N ASP A 16 -11.78 7.72 -13.45
CA ASP A 16 -12.88 7.45 -14.38
C ASP A 16 -12.37 6.53 -15.52
N PRO A 17 -12.98 5.35 -15.72
CA PRO A 17 -12.54 4.42 -16.77
C PRO A 17 -12.52 5.03 -18.17
N LYS A 18 -13.34 6.04 -18.44
CA LYS A 18 -13.33 6.77 -19.72
C LYS A 18 -12.05 7.57 -19.98
N GLN A 19 -11.26 7.79 -18.96
CA GLN A 19 -9.97 8.52 -19.04
C GLN A 19 -8.77 7.59 -19.12
N ILE A 20 -8.99 6.28 -19.17
CA ILE A 20 -7.95 5.27 -19.23
C ILE A 20 -8.02 4.59 -20.59
N ASP A 21 -6.89 4.52 -21.26
CA ASP A 21 -6.68 3.60 -22.36
C ASP A 21 -5.93 2.39 -21.79
N ASP A 22 -6.58 1.26 -21.76
CA ASP A 22 -6.05 0.01 -21.22
C ASP A 22 -5.44 -0.89 -22.29
N SER A 23 -5.39 -0.42 -23.55
CA SER A 23 -4.78 -1.17 -24.66
C SER A 23 -3.29 -1.48 -24.45
N ASP A 24 -2.59 -0.61 -23.69
CA ASP A 24 -1.19 -0.76 -23.31
C ASP A 24 -1.00 -1.32 -21.89
N ALA A 25 -2.07 -1.80 -21.27
CA ALA A 25 -2.00 -2.36 -19.93
C ALA A 25 -1.13 -3.63 -19.90
N VAL A 26 -0.30 -3.73 -18.87
CA VAL A 26 0.57 -4.89 -18.66
C VAL A 26 0.10 -5.62 -17.41
N ASP A 27 -0.23 -6.89 -17.58
CA ASP A 27 -0.55 -7.77 -16.47
C ASP A 27 0.72 -8.12 -15.66
N ILE A 28 0.66 -7.87 -14.37
CA ILE A 28 1.73 -8.23 -13.43
C ILE A 28 1.26 -9.43 -12.63
N GLU A 29 1.60 -10.61 -13.10
CA GLU A 29 1.30 -11.85 -12.40
C GLU A 29 2.36 -12.12 -11.33
N LEU A 30 1.91 -12.26 -10.07
CA LEU A 30 2.79 -12.47 -8.92
C LEU A 30 2.41 -13.74 -8.17
N ASN A 31 3.42 -14.52 -7.79
CA ASN A 31 3.26 -15.62 -6.87
C ASN A 31 3.33 -15.15 -5.41
N ALA A 32 2.95 -16.01 -4.48
CA ALA A 32 3.12 -15.73 -3.07
C ALA A 32 4.61 -15.51 -2.74
N GLY A 33 4.94 -14.35 -2.18
CA GLY A 33 6.30 -13.93 -1.88
C GLY A 33 6.94 -12.99 -2.89
N ASP A 34 6.33 -12.82 -4.06
CA ASP A 34 6.80 -11.86 -5.06
C ASP A 34 6.47 -10.41 -4.64
N ILE A 35 7.22 -9.48 -5.21
CA ILE A 35 7.11 -8.05 -4.90
C ILE A 35 6.99 -7.27 -6.21
N SER A 36 6.05 -6.34 -6.27
CA SER A 36 5.99 -5.28 -7.27
C SER A 36 6.45 -3.96 -6.67
N ILE A 37 7.32 -3.24 -7.37
CA ILE A 37 7.77 -1.91 -6.99
C ILE A 37 7.43 -0.94 -8.13
N HIS A 38 6.64 0.06 -7.84
CA HIS A 38 6.22 1.05 -8.84
C HIS A 38 6.07 2.43 -8.23
N ASN A 39 6.13 3.43 -9.10
CA ASN A 39 5.85 4.81 -8.71
C ASN A 39 4.35 4.95 -8.39
N PRO A 40 3.95 5.65 -7.32
CA PRO A 40 2.54 5.83 -6.97
C PRO A 40 1.73 6.61 -8.02
N SER A 41 2.38 7.29 -8.96
CA SER A 41 1.71 7.99 -10.06
C SER A 41 1.36 7.10 -11.26
N ILE A 42 1.78 5.83 -11.25
CA ILE A 42 1.38 4.88 -12.28
C ILE A 42 -0.08 4.51 -12.07
N VAL A 43 -0.86 4.60 -13.14
CA VAL A 43 -2.23 4.09 -13.15
C VAL A 43 -2.18 2.58 -12.99
N HIS A 44 -2.85 2.07 -11.99
CA HIS A 44 -2.87 0.63 -11.70
C HIS A 44 -4.21 0.23 -11.09
N GLY A 45 -4.54 -1.02 -11.24
CA GLY A 45 -5.76 -1.58 -10.70
C GLY A 45 -5.70 -3.11 -10.66
N SER A 46 -6.80 -3.70 -10.30
CA SER A 46 -6.97 -5.15 -10.38
C SER A 46 -8.44 -5.48 -10.55
N ASN A 47 -8.71 -6.54 -11.30
CA ASN A 47 -10.04 -7.10 -11.39
C ASN A 47 -10.48 -7.71 -10.05
N SER A 48 -11.79 -7.89 -9.90
CA SER A 48 -12.35 -8.59 -8.74
C SER A 48 -11.76 -9.99 -8.61
N ASN A 49 -11.53 -10.42 -7.38
CA ASN A 49 -11.09 -11.78 -7.11
C ASN A 49 -12.27 -12.75 -7.23
N VAL A 50 -12.30 -13.49 -8.33
CA VAL A 50 -13.34 -14.50 -8.60
C VAL A 50 -12.94 -15.92 -8.15
N SER A 51 -11.78 -16.07 -7.52
CA SER A 51 -11.31 -17.34 -6.98
C SER A 51 -11.88 -17.61 -5.58
N ASN A 52 -11.76 -18.85 -5.12
CA ASN A 52 -12.10 -19.24 -3.76
C ASN A 52 -10.95 -19.04 -2.75
N ARG A 53 -9.90 -18.30 -3.12
CA ARG A 53 -8.73 -18.03 -2.28
C ARG A 53 -8.62 -16.55 -1.96
N TRP A 54 -8.11 -16.23 -0.80
CA TRP A 54 -7.76 -14.86 -0.44
C TRP A 54 -6.58 -14.36 -1.29
N ARG A 55 -6.69 -13.12 -1.76
CA ARG A 55 -5.59 -12.37 -2.36
C ARG A 55 -5.15 -11.32 -1.35
N ILE A 56 -4.11 -11.65 -0.59
CA ILE A 56 -3.58 -10.78 0.46
C ILE A 56 -2.36 -10.06 -0.11
N GLY A 57 -2.35 -8.74 -0.04
CA GLY A 57 -1.22 -7.90 -0.42
C GLY A 57 -0.84 -6.92 0.69
N LEU A 58 0.45 -6.80 0.96
CA LEU A 58 0.99 -5.79 1.87
C LEU A 58 1.51 -4.61 1.05
N THR A 59 0.91 -3.45 1.24
CA THR A 59 1.35 -2.22 0.60
C THR A 59 2.28 -1.44 1.52
N LEU A 60 3.51 -1.19 1.07
CA LEU A 60 4.50 -0.38 1.77
C LEU A 60 4.82 0.87 0.95
N ARG A 61 4.96 2.00 1.60
CA ARG A 61 5.31 3.26 0.95
C ARG A 61 6.64 3.77 1.47
N TYR A 62 7.57 3.99 0.55
CA TYR A 62 8.90 4.53 0.82
C TYR A 62 9.01 5.92 0.23
N ILE A 63 9.56 6.84 1.00
CA ILE A 63 9.81 8.22 0.57
C ILE A 63 11.22 8.64 0.97
N PRO A 64 11.89 9.50 0.20
CA PRO A 64 13.13 10.12 0.64
C PRO A 64 12.87 11.08 1.81
N THR A 65 13.86 11.28 2.68
CA THR A 65 13.74 12.20 3.83
C THR A 65 13.55 13.67 3.43
N SER A 66 13.76 13.98 2.15
CA SER A 66 13.49 15.30 1.56
C SER A 66 12.02 15.52 1.19
N THR A 67 11.18 14.50 1.25
CA THR A 67 9.75 14.61 0.99
C THR A 67 9.00 14.97 2.27
N TYR A 68 8.21 16.03 2.22
CA TYR A 68 7.31 16.38 3.33
C TYR A 68 6.01 15.59 3.24
N VAL A 69 5.63 14.95 4.35
CA VAL A 69 4.36 14.22 4.48
C VAL A 69 3.32 15.16 5.08
N ASN A 70 2.51 15.77 4.25
CA ASN A 70 1.44 16.68 4.66
C ASN A 70 0.22 15.92 5.22
N ARG A 71 0.42 15.14 6.27
CA ARG A 71 -0.68 14.42 6.94
C ARG A 71 -0.39 14.37 8.43
N GLU A 72 -1.13 15.11 9.20
CA GLU A 72 -0.94 15.25 10.65
C GLU A 72 -1.00 13.94 11.45
N ARG A 73 -1.65 12.93 10.88
CA ARG A 73 -1.86 11.63 11.54
C ARG A 73 -0.88 10.54 11.13
N TRP A 74 0.08 10.85 10.23
CA TRP A 74 0.98 9.83 9.71
C TRP A 74 2.40 10.08 10.20
N ASP A 75 2.89 9.13 10.97
CA ASP A 75 4.28 9.10 11.37
C ASP A 75 5.11 8.36 10.33
N CYS A 76 6.31 8.86 10.10
CA CYS A 76 7.32 8.17 9.31
C CYS A 76 8.18 7.28 10.20
N ILE A 77 8.73 6.22 9.64
CA ILE A 77 9.77 5.42 10.30
C ILE A 77 11.07 5.66 9.54
N LEU A 78 12.07 6.21 10.22
CA LEU A 78 13.39 6.40 9.61
C LEU A 78 14.08 5.05 9.48
N LEU A 79 14.15 4.54 8.25
CA LEU A 79 14.78 3.26 7.96
C LEU A 79 16.30 3.40 7.79
N ARG A 80 16.74 4.49 7.13
CA ARG A 80 18.15 4.75 6.80
C ARG A 80 18.41 6.25 6.69
N GLY A 81 19.65 6.66 6.93
CA GLY A 81 20.10 8.04 6.78
C GLY A 81 19.68 8.94 7.94
N GLN A 82 19.53 10.21 7.65
CA GLN A 82 19.14 11.23 8.61
C GLN A 82 17.95 12.05 8.07
N PRO A 83 17.10 12.57 8.96
CA PRO A 83 16.07 13.52 8.56
C PRO A 83 16.69 14.71 7.81
N LYS A 84 16.06 15.11 6.71
CA LYS A 84 16.51 16.26 5.93
C LYS A 84 16.23 17.56 6.71
N ALA A 85 17.24 18.40 6.89
CA ALA A 85 17.06 19.69 7.51
C ALA A 85 15.99 20.52 6.78
N GLY A 86 15.12 21.18 7.56
CA GLY A 86 14.00 21.98 7.03
C GLY A 86 12.73 21.18 6.70
N ILE A 87 12.79 19.85 6.68
CA ILE A 87 11.60 19.00 6.46
C ILE A 87 11.10 18.48 7.80
N LYS A 88 9.90 18.94 8.20
CA LYS A 88 9.32 18.66 9.52
C LYS A 88 8.39 17.46 9.49
N ASN A 89 8.90 16.30 9.12
CA ASN A 89 8.16 15.05 9.27
C ASN A 89 8.18 14.57 10.74
N ARG A 90 7.09 13.94 11.15
CA ARG A 90 7.05 13.24 12.44
C ARG A 90 7.67 11.85 12.26
N TYR A 91 8.52 11.46 13.20
CA TYR A 91 9.18 10.17 13.17
C TYR A 91 8.81 9.35 14.42
N ALA A 92 8.20 8.21 14.17
CA ALA A 92 7.95 7.20 15.20
C ALA A 92 9.21 6.35 15.44
N LYS A 93 9.29 5.76 16.63
CA LYS A 93 10.28 4.72 16.89
C LYS A 93 10.00 3.51 16.01
N ARG A 94 11.08 2.84 15.58
CA ARG A 94 10.96 1.57 14.87
C ARG A 94 10.21 0.56 15.75
N PRO A 95 9.14 -0.07 15.23
CA PRO A 95 8.46 -1.11 15.99
C PRO A 95 9.39 -2.31 16.23
N VAL A 96 9.27 -2.89 17.39
CA VAL A 96 9.98 -4.13 17.76
C VAL A 96 8.93 -5.20 17.99
N PHE A 97 9.13 -6.39 17.44
CA PHE A 97 8.22 -7.51 17.68
C PHE A 97 8.29 -7.91 19.16
N ASP A 98 7.13 -8.00 19.77
CA ASP A 98 6.94 -8.41 21.16
C ASP A 98 6.00 -9.64 21.15
N PRO A 99 6.52 -10.84 21.45
CA PRO A 99 5.73 -12.07 21.39
C PRO A 99 4.57 -12.10 22.40
N ASP A 100 4.64 -11.33 23.48
CA ASP A 100 3.59 -11.27 24.50
C ASP A 100 2.45 -10.32 24.11
N ARG A 101 2.69 -9.39 23.19
CA ARG A 101 1.75 -8.33 22.78
C ARG A 101 1.30 -8.44 21.35
N HIS A 102 2.11 -9.05 20.48
CA HIS A 102 1.87 -9.14 19.06
C HIS A 102 1.51 -10.57 18.66
N MET A 103 0.45 -10.68 17.91
CA MET A 103 0.03 -11.97 17.38
C MET A 103 1.07 -12.49 16.38
N PRO A 104 1.60 -13.70 16.54
CA PRO A 104 2.50 -14.28 15.56
C PRO A 104 1.76 -14.52 14.24
N PHE A 105 2.45 -14.33 13.12
CA PHE A 105 1.92 -14.70 11.81
C PHE A 105 1.74 -16.23 11.74
N ARG A 106 0.51 -16.68 11.50
CA ARG A 106 0.13 -18.09 11.41
C ARG A 106 -0.27 -18.54 10.00
N GLY A 107 0.06 -17.71 8.99
CA GLY A 107 -0.29 -17.99 7.60
C GLY A 107 -1.77 -17.71 7.29
N GLN A 108 -2.21 -18.18 6.13
CA GLN A 108 -3.57 -17.94 5.64
C GLN A 108 -4.66 -18.68 6.42
N GLU A 109 -4.30 -19.68 7.21
CA GLU A 109 -5.28 -20.52 7.96
C GLU A 109 -6.08 -19.71 8.98
N MET A 110 -5.54 -18.59 9.45
CA MET A 110 -6.22 -17.71 10.39
C MET A 110 -7.36 -16.88 9.79
N TYR A 111 -7.43 -16.81 8.48
CA TYR A 111 -8.37 -15.92 7.76
C TYR A 111 -9.43 -16.72 6.97
N ARG A 112 -9.60 -17.97 7.29
CA ARG A 112 -10.65 -18.84 6.76
C ARG A 112 -11.92 -18.81 7.61
#